data_ca156152a81ec9181cacc7a18c991e6c
#
_entry.id   ca156152a81ec9181cacc7a18c991e6c
#
_cell.length_a   1.000
_cell.length_b   1.000
_cell.length_c   1.000
_cell.angle_alpha   90.00
_cell.angle_beta   90.00
_cell.angle_gamma   90.00
#
_symmetry.space_group_name_H-M   'P 1'
#
loop_
_entity.id
_entity.type
_entity.pdbx_description
1 polymer ?
#
loop_
_entity_poly.entity_id
_entity_poly.type
_entity_poly.pdbx_seq_one_letter_code
_entity_poly.pdbx_strand_id
1 'polypeptide(L)'
;MIIDNIVERIDEGGPRSYYSFETFILHLLKYHLEKQNKKLLIKVESDYPGDGLAPDGFDDFKGPTLIEIKFNLAKQPRKLLLDKLAYQLFSRINDIEISDVVIVSAKPVPEEIRERIFIDLDRFQMPCKVHIWGPEEINKIASQHRAKVNEIANNLFALRLESAVSNPVLDWKAEREKIVDNLKESYQKGQFSLFLGAGVSSSAGMPDWNTLLNSLFVTYLTQEFVNDGEISEEDISQLVSRLNAVDEPSALMAARYLRKGLVKSSTEAREFTTAITRNLYKLRDAKFDIDSRLIKSIASMCMPRRTGAKVRSVITYNFDDLLERQLLANNILHRCVYIENETYDPDELPVYHVHGFLPEDRKKYDSLDNSTLVFSEEGYHKIYSDAYHWSNLVQLNSLRENNCLMVGLSMTDPNLRRLLDISARNIERSKHFSFMKRLTLDYFAYDKNKKSKDAIIDNLDGAEKYLQRHHTLNEELMKELGVTIVWYENYDDIPDIIEKITQY
;
A
#
# COMPACT_ATOMS: atom_id res chain seq x y z
N MET A 1 -19.41 28.93 -7.98
CA MET A 1 -18.51 29.10 -9.17
C MET A 1 -18.40 27.77 -9.93
N ILE A 2 -17.89 27.73 -11.17
CA ILE A 2 -17.73 26.46 -11.92
C ILE A 2 -16.79 25.55 -11.13
N ILE A 3 -15.72 26.09 -10.59
CA ILE A 3 -14.72 25.34 -9.82
C ILE A 3 -15.30 24.75 -8.54
N ASP A 4 -16.17 25.47 -7.83
CA ASP A 4 -16.77 24.94 -6.60
C ASP A 4 -17.55 23.65 -6.85
N ASN A 5 -18.36 23.63 -7.93
CA ASN A 5 -19.13 22.44 -8.31
C ASN A 5 -18.19 21.24 -8.68
N ILE A 6 -17.06 21.52 -9.30
CA ILE A 6 -16.07 20.47 -9.64
C ILE A 6 -15.38 19.98 -8.37
N VAL A 7 -14.90 20.90 -7.54
CA VAL A 7 -14.26 20.55 -6.27
C VAL A 7 -15.21 19.77 -5.37
N GLU A 8 -16.49 20.14 -5.30
CA GLU A 8 -17.50 19.41 -4.54
C GLU A 8 -17.70 17.97 -5.07
N ARG A 9 -17.70 17.80 -6.39
CA ARG A 9 -17.84 16.46 -7.03
C ARG A 9 -16.64 15.55 -6.80
N ILE A 10 -15.42 16.10 -6.72
CA ILE A 10 -14.18 15.33 -6.55
C ILE A 10 -13.76 15.23 -5.09
N ASP A 11 -14.44 15.93 -4.16
CA ASP A 11 -14.09 15.93 -2.73
C ASP A 11 -14.65 14.69 -2.02
N GLU A 12 -14.06 13.54 -2.36
CA GLU A 12 -14.30 12.26 -1.68
C GLU A 12 -13.41 12.08 -0.45
N GLY A 13 -12.53 13.04 -0.20
CA GLY A 13 -11.50 13.01 0.84
C GLY A 13 -10.21 12.28 0.41
N GLY A 14 -9.11 12.65 1.04
CA GLY A 14 -7.84 11.96 0.89
C GLY A 14 -7.12 12.14 -0.44
N PRO A 15 -6.19 11.20 -0.75
CA PRO A 15 -5.37 11.27 -1.95
C PRO A 15 -6.17 11.27 -3.25
N ARG A 16 -7.32 10.58 -3.28
CA ARG A 16 -8.20 10.58 -4.45
C ARG A 16 -8.63 11.99 -4.84
N SER A 17 -9.08 12.80 -3.87
CA SER A 17 -9.46 14.20 -4.11
C SER A 17 -8.27 15.03 -4.57
N TYR A 18 -7.11 14.85 -3.94
CA TYR A 18 -5.89 15.54 -4.30
C TYR A 18 -5.47 15.22 -5.74
N TYR A 19 -5.32 13.95 -6.10
CA TYR A 19 -4.89 13.56 -7.45
C TYR A 19 -5.92 13.91 -8.53
N SER A 20 -7.22 13.85 -8.22
CA SER A 20 -8.26 14.31 -9.14
C SER A 20 -8.18 15.81 -9.39
N PHE A 21 -7.97 16.60 -8.34
CA PHE A 21 -7.80 18.04 -8.47
C PHE A 21 -6.48 18.40 -9.18
N GLU A 22 -5.38 17.74 -8.84
CA GLU A 22 -4.08 17.92 -9.52
C GLU A 22 -4.23 17.67 -11.02
N THR A 23 -4.82 16.54 -11.41
CA THR A 23 -5.09 16.20 -12.80
C THR A 23 -5.96 17.26 -13.48
N PHE A 24 -7.04 17.68 -12.81
CA PHE A 24 -7.94 18.70 -13.33
C PHE A 24 -7.20 20.00 -13.62
N ILE A 25 -6.46 20.52 -12.66
CA ILE A 25 -5.73 21.79 -12.79
C ILE A 25 -4.64 21.69 -13.87
N LEU A 26 -3.82 20.66 -13.85
CA LEU A 26 -2.75 20.52 -14.84
C LEU A 26 -3.28 20.46 -16.27
N HIS A 27 -4.36 19.72 -16.52
CA HIS A 27 -4.97 19.66 -17.86
C HIS A 27 -5.68 20.97 -18.25
N LEU A 28 -6.31 21.65 -17.30
CA LEU A 28 -6.92 22.97 -17.55
C LEU A 28 -5.86 24.00 -17.91
N LEU A 29 -4.79 24.11 -17.11
CA LEU A 29 -3.71 25.08 -17.32
C LEU A 29 -2.92 24.76 -18.60
N LYS A 30 -2.69 23.47 -18.89
CA LYS A 30 -2.06 23.03 -20.15
C LYS A 30 -2.87 23.51 -21.34
N TYR A 31 -4.19 23.26 -21.36
CA TYR A 31 -5.07 23.72 -22.43
C TYR A 31 -5.08 25.26 -22.56
N HIS A 32 -5.10 25.96 -21.44
CA HIS A 32 -5.08 27.42 -21.40
C HIS A 32 -3.81 27.99 -22.05
N LEU A 33 -2.64 27.45 -21.69
CA LEU A 33 -1.34 27.86 -22.23
C LEU A 33 -1.17 27.47 -23.71
N GLU A 34 -1.66 26.30 -24.11
CA GLU A 34 -1.65 25.86 -25.53
C GLU A 34 -2.41 26.86 -26.42
N LYS A 35 -3.50 27.46 -25.94
CA LYS A 35 -4.23 28.54 -26.66
C LYS A 35 -3.40 29.82 -26.80
N GLN A 36 -2.39 30.00 -25.97
CA GLN A 36 -1.45 31.12 -26.04
C GLN A 36 -0.14 30.76 -26.74
N ASN A 37 -0.05 29.58 -27.37
CA ASN A 37 1.18 29.00 -27.96
C ASN A 37 2.33 28.84 -26.94
N LYS A 38 2.00 28.65 -25.66
CA LYS A 38 2.94 28.35 -24.58
C LYS A 38 2.81 26.89 -24.15
N LYS A 39 3.86 26.35 -23.52
CA LYS A 39 3.88 24.95 -23.06
C LYS A 39 3.72 24.85 -21.55
N LEU A 40 3.01 23.81 -21.09
CA LEU A 40 3.04 23.34 -19.70
C LEU A 40 3.64 21.93 -19.70
N LEU A 41 4.78 21.78 -19.04
CA LEU A 41 5.37 20.48 -18.75
C LEU A 41 4.70 19.95 -17.48
N ILE A 42 3.90 18.92 -17.62
CA ILE A 42 3.30 18.21 -16.50
C ILE A 42 4.37 17.23 -16.03
N LYS A 43 4.49 17.04 -14.72
CA LYS A 43 5.45 16.14 -14.07
C LYS A 43 5.46 14.76 -14.73
N VAL A 44 6.39 14.59 -15.63
CA VAL A 44 6.52 13.41 -16.48
C VAL A 44 7.83 12.71 -16.18
N GLU A 45 8.81 13.47 -15.71
CA GLU A 45 10.12 12.99 -15.34
C GLU A 45 10.44 13.43 -13.92
N SER A 46 11.08 12.55 -13.17
CA SER A 46 11.45 12.74 -11.76
C SER A 46 12.35 13.96 -11.49
N ASP A 47 12.82 14.59 -12.55
CA ASP A 47 13.84 15.64 -12.49
C ASP A 47 13.29 17.07 -12.45
N TYR A 48 11.97 17.26 -12.61
CA TYR A 48 11.37 18.59 -12.52
C TYR A 48 10.81 18.89 -11.12
N PRO A 49 11.17 20.06 -10.54
CA PRO A 49 10.55 20.50 -9.31
C PRO A 49 9.08 20.87 -9.53
N GLY A 50 8.20 20.56 -8.58
CA GLY A 50 6.78 20.91 -8.60
C GLY A 50 5.88 19.95 -9.35
N ASP A 51 4.60 20.32 -9.47
CA ASP A 51 3.58 19.51 -10.12
C ASP A 51 3.48 19.87 -11.62
N GLY A 52 3.89 21.10 -12.01
CA GLY A 52 3.99 21.55 -13.38
C GLY A 52 5.00 22.68 -13.58
N LEU A 53 5.54 22.81 -14.79
CA LEU A 53 6.46 23.89 -15.16
C LEU A 53 6.01 24.52 -16.48
N ALA A 54 5.82 25.84 -16.49
CA ALA A 54 5.59 26.65 -17.68
C ALA A 54 6.90 27.40 -18.04
N PRO A 55 7.75 26.83 -18.92
CA PRO A 55 9.06 27.40 -19.21
C PRO A 55 8.97 28.75 -19.93
N ASP A 56 7.91 28.98 -20.70
CA ASP A 56 7.65 30.19 -21.47
C ASP A 56 6.87 31.24 -20.66
N GLY A 57 6.71 31.02 -19.33
CA GLY A 57 5.89 31.84 -18.47
C GLY A 57 4.40 31.51 -18.50
N PHE A 58 3.63 32.16 -17.64
CA PHE A 58 2.20 31.92 -17.49
C PHE A 58 1.44 33.27 -17.47
N ASP A 59 0.50 33.47 -18.38
CA ASP A 59 -0.25 34.73 -18.56
C ASP A 59 0.70 35.96 -18.50
N ASP A 60 0.59 36.78 -17.46
CA ASP A 60 1.41 37.97 -17.25
C ASP A 60 2.81 37.69 -16.72
N PHE A 61 3.09 36.48 -16.28
CA PHE A 61 4.43 36.07 -15.82
C PHE A 61 5.32 35.79 -17.02
N LYS A 62 6.40 36.54 -17.15
CA LYS A 62 7.26 36.51 -18.37
C LYS A 62 8.37 35.47 -18.28
N GLY A 63 8.69 34.96 -17.09
CA GLY A 63 9.76 34.00 -16.86
C GLY A 63 9.23 32.60 -16.52
N PRO A 64 10.12 31.61 -16.41
CA PRO A 64 9.75 30.25 -16.06
C PRO A 64 8.94 30.20 -14.75
N THR A 65 7.73 29.63 -14.84
CA THR A 65 6.76 29.59 -13.74
C THR A 65 6.54 28.17 -13.28
N LEU A 66 6.83 27.91 -11.99
CA LEU A 66 6.59 26.64 -11.31
C LEU A 66 5.16 26.60 -10.78
N ILE A 67 4.49 25.47 -10.94
CA ILE A 67 3.14 25.25 -10.41
C ILE A 67 3.19 24.16 -9.35
N GLU A 68 2.68 24.47 -8.16
CA GLU A 68 2.53 23.56 -7.03
C GLU A 68 1.06 23.49 -6.65
N ILE A 69 0.46 22.31 -6.57
CA ILE A 69 -0.96 22.10 -6.35
C ILE A 69 -1.20 21.53 -4.96
N LYS A 70 -2.22 22.07 -4.28
CA LYS A 70 -2.67 21.64 -2.95
C LYS A 70 -4.19 21.52 -2.94
N PHE A 71 -4.73 20.45 -2.38
CA PHE A 71 -6.18 20.36 -2.24
C PHE A 71 -6.70 21.31 -1.16
N ASN A 72 -6.00 21.42 -0.03
CA ASN A 72 -6.33 22.36 1.03
C ASN A 72 -5.08 22.96 1.66
N LEU A 73 -4.64 24.09 1.10
CA LEU A 73 -3.43 24.78 1.57
C LEU A 73 -3.52 25.24 3.04
N ALA A 74 -4.71 25.59 3.51
CA ALA A 74 -4.92 26.07 4.87
C ALA A 74 -4.69 24.98 5.94
N LYS A 75 -4.83 23.70 5.60
CA LYS A 75 -4.60 22.58 6.50
C LYS A 75 -3.18 22.03 6.46
N GLN A 76 -2.33 22.51 5.55
CA GLN A 76 -0.97 22.03 5.42
C GLN A 76 -0.04 22.53 6.53
N PRO A 77 0.87 21.70 7.06
CA PRO A 77 1.94 22.17 7.91
C PRO A 77 2.85 23.13 7.12
N ARG A 78 2.86 24.42 7.50
CA ARG A 78 3.61 25.48 6.81
C ARG A 78 5.10 25.16 6.64
N LYS A 79 5.72 24.59 7.67
CA LYS A 79 7.13 24.19 7.61
C LYS A 79 7.40 23.21 6.47
N LEU A 80 6.55 22.19 6.31
CA LEU A 80 6.68 21.20 5.22
C LEU A 80 6.53 21.83 3.83
N LEU A 81 5.61 22.78 3.68
CA LEU A 81 5.43 23.52 2.42
C LEU A 81 6.68 24.33 2.08
N LEU A 82 7.20 25.06 3.05
CA LEU A 82 8.37 25.93 2.86
C LEU A 82 9.65 25.12 2.62
N ASP A 83 9.87 24.07 3.39
CA ASP A 83 11.01 23.16 3.22
C ASP A 83 10.99 22.52 1.82
N LYS A 84 9.79 22.12 1.34
CA LYS A 84 9.62 21.55 0.00
C LYS A 84 9.91 22.59 -1.08
N LEU A 85 9.34 23.78 -0.99
CA LEU A 85 9.58 24.87 -1.95
C LEU A 85 11.05 25.28 -1.97
N ALA A 86 11.67 25.43 -0.80
CA ALA A 86 13.10 25.74 -0.70
C ALA A 86 13.93 24.64 -1.38
N TYR A 87 13.69 23.37 -1.07
CA TYR A 87 14.38 22.25 -1.70
C TYR A 87 14.22 22.25 -3.23
N GLN A 88 13.00 22.48 -3.72
CA GLN A 88 12.71 22.53 -5.16
C GLN A 88 13.42 23.67 -5.89
N LEU A 89 13.52 24.83 -5.23
CA LEU A 89 14.11 26.03 -5.83
C LEU A 89 15.64 26.07 -5.70
N PHE A 90 16.20 25.51 -4.62
CA PHE A 90 17.65 25.46 -4.40
C PHE A 90 18.33 24.22 -4.99
N SER A 91 17.59 23.13 -5.23
CA SER A 91 18.10 22.01 -6.01
C SER A 91 18.13 22.43 -7.48
N ARG A 92 19.31 22.85 -7.96
CA ARG A 92 19.56 23.18 -9.39
C ARG A 92 19.39 21.92 -10.22
N ILE A 93 18.18 21.67 -10.69
CA ILE A 93 17.90 20.60 -11.64
C ILE A 93 17.65 21.30 -12.97
N ASN A 94 18.51 21.05 -13.95
CA ASN A 94 18.42 21.49 -15.36
C ASN A 94 18.53 22.98 -15.68
N ASP A 95 19.42 23.76 -15.08
CA ASP A 95 19.79 25.14 -15.49
C ASP A 95 18.63 26.14 -15.72
N ILE A 96 17.40 25.81 -15.30
CA ILE A 96 16.25 26.71 -15.41
C ILE A 96 16.12 27.52 -14.12
N GLU A 97 16.28 28.82 -14.21
CA GLU A 97 16.04 29.76 -13.12
C GLU A 97 14.54 30.06 -13.03
N ILE A 98 13.90 29.64 -11.95
CA ILE A 98 12.46 29.87 -11.70
C ILE A 98 12.23 31.32 -11.29
N SER A 99 11.40 32.04 -12.05
CA SER A 99 11.05 33.43 -11.77
C SER A 99 9.84 33.56 -10.85
N ASP A 100 8.85 32.71 -11.06
CA ASP A 100 7.57 32.76 -10.34
C ASP A 100 7.15 31.34 -9.89
N VAL A 101 6.50 31.26 -8.73
CA VAL A 101 5.86 30.05 -8.23
C VAL A 101 4.38 30.32 -8.00
N VAL A 102 3.52 29.51 -8.56
CA VAL A 102 2.07 29.57 -8.35
C VAL A 102 1.64 28.38 -7.50
N ILE A 103 1.19 28.64 -6.28
CA ILE A 103 0.59 27.65 -5.39
C ILE A 103 -0.92 27.66 -5.61
N VAL A 104 -1.47 26.59 -6.15
CA VAL A 104 -2.90 26.46 -6.47
C VAL A 104 -3.60 25.69 -5.36
N SER A 105 -4.67 26.23 -4.77
CA SER A 105 -5.49 25.59 -3.73
C SER A 105 -6.92 25.35 -4.21
N ALA A 106 -7.43 24.12 -4.00
CA ALA A 106 -8.85 23.81 -4.30
C ALA A 106 -9.82 24.49 -3.35
N LYS A 107 -9.39 24.74 -2.11
CA LYS A 107 -10.22 25.40 -1.09
C LYS A 107 -9.75 26.85 -0.92
N PRO A 108 -10.68 27.77 -0.53
CA PRO A 108 -10.31 29.15 -0.21
C PRO A 108 -9.20 29.21 0.84
N VAL A 109 -8.27 30.11 0.63
CA VAL A 109 -7.16 30.35 1.58
C VAL A 109 -7.46 31.63 2.35
N PRO A 110 -7.70 31.55 3.68
CA PRO A 110 -7.92 32.73 4.52
C PRO A 110 -6.77 33.73 4.45
N GLU A 111 -7.06 35.02 4.50
CA GLU A 111 -6.06 36.06 4.37
C GLU A 111 -4.96 35.97 5.44
N GLU A 112 -5.34 35.69 6.68
CA GLU A 112 -4.38 35.43 7.77
C GLU A 112 -3.36 34.35 7.47
N ILE A 113 -3.78 33.30 6.72
CA ILE A 113 -2.88 32.20 6.32
C ILE A 113 -1.99 32.66 5.17
N ARG A 114 -2.52 33.42 4.21
CA ARG A 114 -1.75 34.01 3.11
C ARG A 114 -0.64 34.89 3.67
N GLU A 115 -0.97 35.86 4.54
CA GLU A 115 -0.01 36.76 5.19
C GLU A 115 1.09 35.98 5.93
N ARG A 116 0.70 34.94 6.69
CA ARG A 116 1.69 34.14 7.42
C ARG A 116 2.62 33.36 6.50
N ILE A 117 2.13 32.85 5.38
CA ILE A 117 2.97 32.18 4.38
C ILE A 117 3.96 33.19 3.78
N PHE A 118 3.50 34.38 3.40
CA PHE A 118 4.38 35.41 2.85
C PHE A 118 5.45 35.91 3.85
N ILE A 119 5.11 36.08 5.13
CA ILE A 119 6.08 36.43 6.18
C ILE A 119 7.15 35.33 6.31
N ASP A 120 6.75 34.06 6.26
CA ASP A 120 7.69 32.94 6.35
C ASP A 120 8.57 32.86 5.08
N LEU A 121 8.01 33.09 3.88
CA LEU A 121 8.76 33.15 2.61
C LEU A 121 9.80 34.27 2.59
N ASP A 122 9.46 35.44 3.09
CA ASP A 122 10.40 36.56 3.21
C ASP A 122 11.59 36.22 4.12
N ARG A 123 11.34 35.49 5.22
CA ARG A 123 12.41 34.99 6.11
C ARG A 123 13.37 34.04 5.41
N PHE A 124 12.87 33.23 4.49
CA PHE A 124 13.69 32.30 3.71
C PHE A 124 14.42 32.96 2.54
N GLN A 125 14.19 34.22 2.25
CA GLN A 125 14.79 34.98 1.13
C GLN A 125 14.66 34.18 -0.20
N MET A 126 13.44 33.76 -0.53
CA MET A 126 13.19 32.98 -1.75
C MET A 126 13.63 33.77 -2.99
N PRO A 127 14.34 33.15 -3.94
CA PRO A 127 14.86 33.81 -5.13
C PRO A 127 13.79 34.16 -6.19
N CYS A 128 12.53 33.82 -5.94
CA CYS A 128 11.42 33.94 -6.89
C CYS A 128 10.19 34.56 -6.22
N LYS A 129 9.26 35.05 -7.03
CA LYS A 129 7.97 35.56 -6.56
C LYS A 129 6.99 34.39 -6.35
N VAL A 130 6.28 34.39 -5.24
CA VAL A 130 5.29 33.37 -4.91
C VAL A 130 3.88 33.94 -4.98
N HIS A 131 2.99 33.26 -5.68
CA HIS A 131 1.59 33.62 -5.87
C HIS A 131 0.71 32.51 -5.30
N ILE A 132 -0.37 32.86 -4.61
CA ILE A 132 -1.34 31.89 -4.06
C ILE A 132 -2.65 32.08 -4.79
N TRP A 133 -3.05 31.04 -5.55
CA TRP A 133 -4.31 31.01 -6.26
C TRP A 133 -5.34 30.15 -5.52
N GLY A 134 -6.51 30.67 -5.31
CA GLY A 134 -7.66 29.97 -4.79
C GLY A 134 -8.70 29.70 -5.88
N PRO A 135 -9.93 29.27 -5.49
CA PRO A 135 -11.02 29.03 -6.42
C PRO A 135 -11.37 30.21 -7.33
N GLU A 136 -11.17 31.46 -6.89
CA GLU A 136 -11.51 32.64 -7.66
C GLU A 136 -10.59 32.83 -8.88
N GLU A 137 -9.29 32.70 -8.70
CA GLU A 137 -8.30 32.80 -9.77
C GLU A 137 -8.48 31.68 -10.77
N ILE A 138 -8.66 30.45 -10.29
CA ILE A 138 -8.90 29.27 -11.14
C ILE A 138 -10.20 29.45 -11.93
N ASN A 139 -11.24 29.98 -11.30
CA ASN A 139 -12.54 30.18 -11.96
C ASN A 139 -12.49 31.20 -13.10
N LYS A 140 -11.58 32.19 -13.06
CA LYS A 140 -11.36 33.10 -14.19
C LYS A 140 -10.91 32.33 -15.43
N ILE A 141 -9.94 31.43 -15.27
CA ILE A 141 -9.44 30.57 -16.36
C ILE A 141 -10.52 29.56 -16.80
N ALA A 142 -11.17 28.88 -15.87
CA ALA A 142 -12.19 27.89 -16.15
C ALA A 142 -13.39 28.47 -16.91
N SER A 143 -13.77 29.73 -16.60
CA SER A 143 -14.88 30.42 -17.26
C SER A 143 -14.62 30.70 -18.74
N GLN A 144 -13.36 30.83 -19.15
CA GLN A 144 -12.95 31.01 -20.54
C GLN A 144 -13.05 29.68 -21.34
N HIS A 145 -13.00 28.52 -20.64
CA HIS A 145 -12.87 27.21 -21.27
C HIS A 145 -13.96 26.21 -20.83
N ARG A 146 -15.22 26.65 -20.64
CA ARG A 146 -16.30 25.84 -20.04
C ARG A 146 -16.49 24.45 -20.65
N ALA A 147 -16.41 24.32 -21.98
CA ALA A 147 -16.59 23.04 -22.66
C ALA A 147 -15.44 22.07 -22.28
N LYS A 148 -14.19 22.57 -22.29
CA LYS A 148 -13.01 21.77 -21.92
C LYS A 148 -12.98 21.41 -20.44
N VAL A 149 -13.44 22.31 -19.58
CA VAL A 149 -13.62 22.05 -18.14
C VAL A 149 -14.52 20.86 -17.88
N ASN A 150 -15.69 20.80 -18.56
CA ASN A 150 -16.61 19.67 -18.43
C ASN A 150 -16.01 18.36 -18.99
N GLU A 151 -15.32 18.43 -20.11
CA GLU A 151 -14.62 17.28 -20.69
C GLU A 151 -13.59 16.71 -19.71
N ILE A 152 -12.72 17.57 -19.15
CA ILE A 152 -11.69 17.17 -18.17
C ILE A 152 -12.37 16.57 -16.92
N ALA A 153 -13.36 17.26 -16.35
CA ALA A 153 -14.02 16.84 -15.11
C ALA A 153 -14.74 15.49 -15.22
N ASN A 154 -15.18 15.10 -16.42
CA ASN A 154 -15.83 13.81 -16.65
C ASN A 154 -14.83 12.67 -16.94
N ASN A 155 -13.57 12.97 -17.21
CA ASN A 155 -12.56 11.98 -17.64
C ASN A 155 -11.31 11.97 -16.76
N LEU A 156 -11.36 12.46 -15.53
CA LEU A 156 -10.18 12.67 -14.67
C LEU A 156 -9.31 11.40 -14.49
N PHE A 157 -9.93 10.26 -14.18
CA PHE A 157 -9.18 9.03 -14.01
C PHE A 157 -8.53 8.57 -15.32
N ALA A 158 -9.26 8.65 -16.43
CA ALA A 158 -8.71 8.29 -17.75
C ALA A 158 -7.55 9.20 -18.14
N LEU A 159 -7.66 10.51 -17.92
CA LEU A 159 -6.60 11.48 -18.21
C LEU A 159 -5.36 11.24 -17.33
N ARG A 160 -5.56 10.92 -16.05
CA ARG A 160 -4.46 10.58 -15.14
C ARG A 160 -3.74 9.32 -15.59
N LEU A 161 -4.50 8.28 -15.90
CA LEU A 161 -3.94 7.02 -16.39
C LEU A 161 -3.23 7.20 -17.75
N GLU A 162 -3.82 7.96 -18.67
CA GLU A 162 -3.23 8.27 -19.97
C GLU A 162 -1.91 9.04 -19.81
N SER A 163 -1.88 10.04 -18.94
CA SER A 163 -0.64 10.77 -18.63
C SER A 163 0.44 9.86 -18.05
N ALA A 164 0.09 9.00 -17.11
CA ALA A 164 1.02 8.08 -16.48
C ALA A 164 1.52 6.99 -17.46
N VAL A 165 0.66 6.52 -18.38
CA VAL A 165 1.03 5.53 -19.41
C VAL A 165 1.82 6.13 -20.55
N SER A 166 1.54 7.39 -20.94
CA SER A 166 2.24 8.08 -22.02
C SER A 166 3.68 8.42 -21.67
N ASN A 167 3.98 8.45 -20.38
CA ASN A 167 5.29 8.75 -19.84
C ASN A 167 5.74 7.62 -18.89
N PRO A 168 6.05 6.44 -19.46
CA PRO A 168 6.44 5.30 -18.64
C PRO A 168 7.77 5.62 -17.93
N VAL A 169 7.86 5.21 -16.69
CA VAL A 169 9.12 5.23 -15.94
C VAL A 169 10.09 4.27 -16.63
N LEU A 170 11.03 4.81 -17.40
CA LEU A 170 12.00 4.01 -18.18
C LEU A 170 12.94 3.25 -17.26
N ASP A 171 13.35 3.86 -16.15
CA ASP A 171 14.19 3.23 -15.12
C ASP A 171 13.42 3.13 -13.79
N TRP A 172 12.56 2.14 -13.70
CA TRP A 172 11.80 1.88 -12.47
C TRP A 172 12.71 1.49 -11.28
N LYS A 173 13.94 1.01 -11.53
CA LYS A 173 14.89 0.66 -10.45
C LYS A 173 15.46 1.93 -9.83
N ALA A 174 15.81 2.92 -10.63
CA ALA A 174 16.24 4.22 -10.11
C ALA A 174 15.11 4.92 -9.34
N GLU A 175 13.86 4.84 -9.83
CA GLU A 175 12.72 5.39 -9.12
C GLU A 175 12.45 4.64 -7.81
N ARG A 176 12.60 3.32 -7.80
CA ARG A 176 12.54 2.52 -6.57
C ARG A 176 13.55 2.99 -5.53
N GLU A 177 14.80 3.27 -5.93
CA GLU A 177 15.82 3.74 -4.98
C GLU A 177 15.41 5.08 -4.33
N LYS A 178 14.81 6.02 -5.08
CA LYS A 178 14.24 7.26 -4.50
C LYS A 178 13.12 6.97 -3.50
N ILE A 179 12.24 6.01 -3.82
CA ILE A 179 11.18 5.58 -2.90
C ILE A 179 11.78 4.94 -1.64
N VAL A 180 12.84 4.14 -1.79
CA VAL A 180 13.55 3.51 -0.67
C VAL A 180 14.21 4.56 0.22
N ASP A 181 14.77 5.63 -0.33
CA ASP A 181 15.31 6.75 0.45
C ASP A 181 14.23 7.45 1.27
N ASN A 182 13.06 7.72 0.67
CA ASN A 182 11.90 8.28 1.38
C ASN A 182 11.38 7.32 2.49
N LEU A 183 11.39 6.03 2.22
CA LEU A 183 11.02 5.00 3.19
C LEU A 183 12.03 4.95 4.36
N LYS A 184 13.33 5.05 4.05
CA LYS A 184 14.40 5.13 5.05
C LYS A 184 14.23 6.36 5.96
N GLU A 185 13.98 7.53 5.39
CA GLU A 185 13.68 8.73 6.18
C GLU A 185 12.47 8.54 7.10
N SER A 186 11.40 7.96 6.57
CA SER A 186 10.17 7.69 7.32
C SER A 186 10.43 6.74 8.49
N TYR A 187 11.22 5.69 8.26
CA TYR A 187 11.65 4.76 9.30
C TYR A 187 12.53 5.45 10.37
N GLN A 188 13.50 6.28 9.95
CA GLN A 188 14.42 6.97 10.86
C GLN A 188 13.70 7.99 11.77
N LYS A 189 12.62 8.60 11.32
CA LYS A 189 11.79 9.52 12.12
C LYS A 189 11.14 8.81 13.32
N GLY A 190 10.99 7.51 13.25
CA GLY A 190 10.32 6.72 14.30
C GLY A 190 8.83 6.83 14.26
N GLN A 191 7.83 6.52 14.45
CA GLN A 191 6.39 6.47 14.13
C GLN A 191 6.17 5.57 12.92
N PHE A 192 6.67 4.34 13.06
CA PHE A 192 6.64 3.36 11.99
C PHE A 192 5.94 2.09 12.46
N SER A 193 5.09 1.52 11.63
CA SER A 193 4.39 0.26 11.91
C SER A 193 4.56 -0.71 10.74
N LEU A 194 4.64 -1.99 11.06
CA LEU A 194 4.74 -3.05 10.07
C LEU A 194 3.39 -3.75 9.92
N PHE A 195 2.99 -4.01 8.67
CA PHE A 195 1.84 -4.84 8.32
C PHE A 195 2.34 -6.07 7.57
N LEU A 196 2.18 -7.25 8.16
CA LEU A 196 2.78 -8.48 7.68
C LEU A 196 1.70 -9.46 7.18
N GLY A 197 1.95 -10.02 6.00
CA GLY A 197 1.07 -11.01 5.40
C GLY A 197 1.75 -12.34 5.11
N ALA A 198 0.99 -13.26 4.51
CA ALA A 198 1.40 -14.64 4.28
C ALA A 198 2.73 -14.82 3.53
N GLY A 199 3.12 -13.84 2.70
CA GLY A 199 4.42 -13.86 2.03
C GLY A 199 5.63 -13.87 2.97
N VAL A 200 5.47 -13.33 4.20
CA VAL A 200 6.52 -13.40 5.23
C VAL A 200 6.67 -14.84 5.71
N SER A 201 5.60 -15.51 6.07
CA SER A 201 5.61 -16.90 6.53
C SER A 201 5.96 -17.88 5.41
N SER A 202 5.54 -17.60 4.18
CA SER A 202 5.91 -18.41 3.01
C SER A 202 7.42 -18.39 2.73
N SER A 203 8.13 -17.32 3.10
CA SER A 203 9.61 -17.29 3.01
C SER A 203 10.29 -18.32 3.91
N ALA A 204 9.61 -18.78 4.95
CA ALA A 204 10.05 -19.86 5.84
C ALA A 204 9.41 -21.23 5.50
N GLY A 205 8.77 -21.32 4.34
CA GLY A 205 8.16 -22.54 3.83
C GLY A 205 6.76 -22.85 4.34
N MET A 206 6.09 -21.91 5.02
CA MET A 206 4.70 -22.09 5.42
C MET A 206 3.79 -22.16 4.20
N PRO A 207 2.72 -22.97 4.23
CA PRO A 207 1.80 -23.13 3.11
C PRO A 207 1.05 -21.85 2.84
N ASP A 208 0.69 -21.64 1.59
CA ASP A 208 -0.29 -20.61 1.23
C ASP A 208 -1.71 -21.03 1.64
N TRP A 209 -2.63 -20.07 1.55
CA TRP A 209 -4.02 -20.25 1.96
C TRP A 209 -4.72 -21.41 1.23
N ASN A 210 -4.54 -21.52 -0.08
CA ASN A 210 -5.19 -22.56 -0.88
C ASN A 210 -4.66 -23.95 -0.53
N THR A 211 -3.35 -24.07 -0.36
CA THR A 211 -2.70 -25.32 0.07
C THR A 211 -3.20 -25.77 1.45
N LEU A 212 -3.32 -24.84 2.41
CA LEU A 212 -3.85 -25.13 3.73
C LEU A 212 -5.30 -25.60 3.67
N LEU A 213 -6.16 -24.88 2.92
CA LEU A 213 -7.58 -25.25 2.76
C LEU A 213 -7.75 -26.62 2.10
N ASN A 214 -7.01 -26.89 1.04
CA ASN A 214 -7.06 -28.18 0.36
C ASN A 214 -6.66 -29.32 1.29
N SER A 215 -5.60 -29.14 2.07
CA SER A 215 -5.19 -30.15 3.07
C SER A 215 -6.23 -30.38 4.15
N LEU A 216 -6.88 -29.31 4.63
CA LEU A 216 -7.97 -29.44 5.61
C LEU A 216 -9.19 -30.14 5.01
N PHE A 217 -9.53 -29.84 3.76
CA PHE A 217 -10.65 -30.44 3.06
C PHE A 217 -10.41 -31.94 2.82
N VAL A 218 -9.18 -32.30 2.40
CA VAL A 218 -8.77 -33.71 2.31
C VAL A 218 -8.87 -34.41 3.67
N THR A 219 -8.35 -33.76 4.73
CA THR A 219 -8.41 -34.31 6.09
C THR A 219 -9.86 -34.55 6.54
N TYR A 220 -10.76 -33.62 6.25
CA TYR A 220 -12.18 -33.75 6.58
C TYR A 220 -12.85 -34.89 5.81
N LEU A 221 -12.68 -34.92 4.50
CA LEU A 221 -13.26 -36.00 3.68
C LEU A 221 -12.71 -37.36 4.08
N THR A 222 -11.41 -37.43 4.39
CA THR A 222 -10.82 -38.72 4.84
C THR A 222 -11.43 -39.17 6.16
N GLN A 223 -11.68 -38.27 7.11
CA GLN A 223 -12.32 -38.63 8.39
C GLN A 223 -13.75 -39.11 8.22
N GLU A 224 -14.53 -38.55 7.29
CA GLU A 224 -15.89 -38.93 7.01
C GLU A 224 -15.95 -40.28 6.24
N PHE A 225 -15.04 -40.51 5.28
CA PHE A 225 -15.07 -41.69 4.40
C PHE A 225 -14.23 -42.87 4.90
N VAL A 226 -13.23 -42.66 5.77
CA VAL A 226 -12.45 -43.78 6.37
C VAL A 226 -13.35 -44.72 7.22
N ASN A 227 -14.43 -44.19 7.77
CA ASN A 227 -15.41 -44.98 8.49
C ASN A 227 -16.20 -45.95 7.55
N ASP A 228 -16.29 -45.67 6.24
CA ASP A 228 -17.02 -46.45 5.26
C ASP A 228 -16.10 -47.36 4.43
N GLY A 229 -14.76 -47.21 4.48
CA GLY A 229 -13.78 -48.15 3.91
C GLY A 229 -13.71 -48.23 2.37
N GLU A 230 -14.31 -47.28 1.65
CA GLU A 230 -14.51 -47.40 0.19
C GLU A 230 -13.49 -46.60 -0.66
N ILE A 231 -12.76 -45.61 -0.13
CA ILE A 231 -11.86 -44.72 -0.91
C ILE A 231 -10.52 -44.50 -0.21
N SER A 232 -9.40 -44.50 -0.97
CA SER A 232 -8.07 -44.21 -0.46
C SER A 232 -7.82 -42.69 -0.27
N GLU A 233 -6.89 -42.34 0.64
CA GLU A 233 -6.44 -40.91 0.81
C GLU A 233 -5.92 -40.30 -0.50
N GLU A 234 -5.23 -41.10 -1.33
CA GLU A 234 -4.69 -40.67 -2.61
C GLU A 234 -5.81 -40.35 -3.61
N ASP A 235 -6.84 -41.17 -3.68
CA ASP A 235 -8.01 -40.96 -4.55
C ASP A 235 -8.81 -39.74 -4.12
N ILE A 236 -8.99 -39.53 -2.81
CA ILE A 236 -9.63 -38.33 -2.26
C ILE A 236 -8.83 -37.07 -2.64
N SER A 237 -7.50 -37.09 -2.50
CA SER A 237 -6.64 -35.99 -2.87
C SER A 237 -6.73 -35.64 -4.35
N GLN A 238 -6.78 -36.64 -5.23
CA GLN A 238 -6.95 -36.44 -6.67
C GLN A 238 -8.34 -35.90 -7.02
N LEU A 239 -9.40 -36.41 -6.38
CA LEU A 239 -10.75 -35.90 -6.57
C LEU A 239 -10.89 -34.44 -6.13
N VAL A 240 -10.33 -34.07 -4.98
CA VAL A 240 -10.31 -32.68 -4.49
C VAL A 240 -9.55 -31.75 -5.45
N SER A 241 -8.39 -32.20 -5.93
CA SER A 241 -7.60 -31.41 -6.90
C SER A 241 -8.37 -31.18 -8.21
N ARG A 242 -9.10 -32.19 -8.69
CA ARG A 242 -9.93 -32.05 -9.91
C ARG A 242 -11.19 -31.23 -9.66
N LEU A 243 -11.80 -31.34 -8.49
CA LEU A 243 -12.95 -30.53 -8.11
C LEU A 243 -12.58 -29.02 -8.07
N ASN A 244 -11.45 -28.72 -7.47
CA ASN A 244 -10.92 -27.33 -7.44
C ASN A 244 -10.62 -26.78 -8.84
N ALA A 245 -10.32 -27.60 -9.83
CA ALA A 245 -10.08 -27.18 -11.20
C ALA A 245 -11.38 -26.89 -11.99
N VAL A 246 -12.51 -27.41 -11.54
CA VAL A 246 -13.82 -27.30 -12.22
C VAL A 246 -14.75 -26.33 -11.50
N ASP A 247 -14.70 -26.33 -10.19
CA ASP A 247 -15.53 -25.50 -9.31
C ASP A 247 -14.60 -24.85 -8.28
N GLU A 248 -14.09 -23.66 -8.59
CA GLU A 248 -13.32 -22.87 -7.62
C GLU A 248 -14.29 -22.14 -6.66
N PRO A 249 -14.76 -22.80 -5.57
CA PRO A 249 -15.40 -22.05 -4.52
C PRO A 249 -14.38 -21.03 -4.00
N SER A 250 -14.79 -19.78 -3.74
CA SER A 250 -13.87 -18.83 -3.13
C SER A 250 -13.26 -19.52 -1.88
N ALA A 251 -11.96 -19.30 -1.65
CA ALA A 251 -11.26 -19.89 -0.50
C ALA A 251 -12.02 -19.69 0.82
N LEU A 252 -12.72 -18.56 0.95
CA LEU A 252 -13.57 -18.22 2.09
C LEU A 252 -14.81 -19.13 2.20
N MET A 253 -15.43 -19.50 1.08
CA MET A 253 -16.56 -20.44 1.07
C MET A 253 -16.12 -21.85 1.45
N ALA A 254 -15.00 -22.33 0.90
CA ALA A 254 -14.42 -23.62 1.28
C ALA A 254 -14.13 -23.69 2.78
N ALA A 255 -13.54 -22.64 3.35
CA ALA A 255 -13.31 -22.52 4.79
C ALA A 255 -14.61 -22.57 5.61
N ARG A 256 -15.69 -21.97 5.10
CA ARG A 256 -17.01 -22.01 5.76
C ARG A 256 -17.60 -23.43 5.79
N TYR A 257 -17.51 -24.16 4.66
CA TYR A 257 -17.97 -25.54 4.61
C TYR A 257 -17.19 -26.43 5.59
N LEU A 258 -15.86 -26.30 5.61
CA LEU A 258 -15.00 -27.03 6.54
C LEU A 258 -15.37 -26.75 7.99
N ARG A 259 -15.56 -25.49 8.36
CA ARG A 259 -15.94 -25.09 9.71
C ARG A 259 -17.31 -25.69 10.09
N LYS A 260 -18.31 -25.59 9.23
CA LYS A 260 -19.65 -26.14 9.48
C LYS A 260 -19.69 -27.65 9.56
N GLY A 261 -18.87 -28.33 8.72
CA GLY A 261 -18.77 -29.80 8.74
C GLY A 261 -18.04 -30.33 9.96
N LEU A 262 -17.00 -29.63 10.42
CA LEU A 262 -16.12 -30.08 11.51
C LEU A 262 -16.54 -29.59 12.91
N VAL A 263 -17.43 -28.60 13.03
CA VAL A 263 -17.74 -27.97 14.33
C VAL A 263 -19.23 -28.07 14.65
N LYS A 264 -19.60 -29.06 15.47
CA LYS A 264 -20.98 -29.23 16.00
C LYS A 264 -21.10 -28.81 17.47
N SER A 265 -19.96 -28.65 18.18
CA SER A 265 -19.91 -28.29 19.61
C SER A 265 -18.67 -27.45 19.94
N SER A 266 -18.59 -26.87 21.16
CA SER A 266 -17.42 -26.13 21.65
C SER A 266 -16.15 -26.99 21.75
N THR A 267 -16.30 -28.28 22.02
CA THR A 267 -15.20 -29.25 22.03
C THR A 267 -14.65 -29.46 20.61
N GLU A 268 -15.54 -29.60 19.63
CA GLU A 268 -15.18 -29.73 18.22
C GLU A 268 -14.55 -28.46 17.64
N ALA A 269 -14.91 -27.28 18.17
CA ALA A 269 -14.21 -26.03 17.80
C ALA A 269 -12.73 -26.06 18.19
N ARG A 270 -12.39 -26.63 19.36
CA ARG A 270 -10.99 -26.85 19.78
C ARG A 270 -10.30 -27.89 18.90
N GLU A 271 -10.99 -28.96 18.56
CA GLU A 271 -10.46 -30.00 17.67
C GLU A 271 -10.19 -29.42 16.27
N PHE A 272 -11.10 -28.61 15.74
CA PHE A 272 -10.93 -27.90 14.49
C PHE A 272 -9.71 -26.98 14.50
N THR A 273 -9.58 -26.13 15.53
CA THR A 273 -8.42 -25.25 15.71
C THR A 273 -7.12 -26.04 15.81
N THR A 274 -7.15 -27.18 16.50
CA THR A 274 -6.01 -28.09 16.64
C THR A 274 -5.64 -28.74 15.30
N ALA A 275 -6.64 -29.13 14.51
CA ALA A 275 -6.43 -29.70 13.18
C ALA A 275 -5.82 -28.65 12.22
N ILE A 276 -6.31 -27.41 12.23
CA ILE A 276 -5.72 -26.32 11.44
C ILE A 276 -4.28 -26.11 11.83
N THR A 277 -3.99 -25.96 13.12
CA THR A 277 -2.62 -25.74 13.62
C THR A 277 -1.69 -26.86 13.18
N ARG A 278 -2.12 -28.11 13.36
CA ARG A 278 -1.34 -29.29 12.94
C ARG A 278 -1.04 -29.27 11.44
N ASN A 279 -2.05 -29.01 10.59
CA ASN A 279 -1.87 -28.98 9.14
C ASN A 279 -0.99 -27.80 8.71
N LEU A 280 -1.14 -26.63 9.32
CA LEU A 280 -0.33 -25.44 9.06
C LEU A 280 1.17 -25.75 9.17
N TYR A 281 1.60 -26.36 10.28
CA TYR A 281 3.02 -26.68 10.51
C TYR A 281 3.46 -28.00 9.83
N LYS A 282 2.58 -28.98 9.65
CA LYS A 282 2.88 -30.24 8.92
C LYS A 282 3.18 -29.97 7.44
N LEU A 283 2.50 -29.01 6.84
CA LEU A 283 2.65 -28.65 5.43
C LEU A 283 3.84 -27.75 5.17
N ARG A 284 4.54 -27.32 6.20
CA ARG A 284 5.74 -26.50 6.03
C ARG A 284 6.79 -27.22 5.20
N ASP A 285 7.27 -26.58 4.14
CA ASP A 285 8.39 -27.11 3.34
C ASP A 285 9.71 -26.95 4.12
N ALA A 286 10.24 -28.06 4.59
CA ALA A 286 11.48 -28.11 5.37
C ALA A 286 12.75 -27.74 4.58
N LYS A 287 12.64 -27.51 3.26
CA LYS A 287 13.75 -26.99 2.45
C LYS A 287 14.06 -25.51 2.75
N PHE A 288 13.09 -24.79 3.31
CA PHE A 288 13.27 -23.40 3.72
C PHE A 288 13.66 -23.31 5.19
N ASP A 289 14.56 -22.38 5.52
CA ASP A 289 14.91 -22.09 6.90
C ASP A 289 13.72 -21.48 7.63
N ILE A 290 13.44 -21.97 8.83
CA ILE A 290 12.32 -21.49 9.64
C ILE A 290 12.51 -20.01 10.05
N ASP A 291 13.77 -19.60 10.22
CA ASP A 291 14.23 -18.25 10.48
C ASP A 291 14.76 -17.61 9.19
N SER A 292 13.90 -17.54 8.16
CA SER A 292 14.28 -17.05 6.84
C SER A 292 14.94 -15.66 6.89
N ARG A 293 15.74 -15.33 5.86
CA ARG A 293 16.37 -14.02 5.75
C ARG A 293 15.38 -12.87 5.87
N LEU A 294 14.16 -13.03 5.31
CA LEU A 294 13.11 -12.01 5.40
C LEU A 294 12.63 -11.82 6.84
N ILE A 295 12.36 -12.89 7.57
CA ILE A 295 11.95 -12.82 8.99
C ILE A 295 13.06 -12.17 9.84
N LYS A 296 14.33 -12.54 9.62
CA LYS A 296 15.50 -11.92 10.28
C LYS A 296 15.58 -10.41 10.00
N SER A 297 15.38 -10.00 8.75
CA SER A 297 15.43 -8.59 8.35
C SER A 297 14.30 -7.80 9.01
N ILE A 298 13.08 -8.34 9.06
CA ILE A 298 11.92 -7.72 9.73
C ILE A 298 12.20 -7.59 11.24
N ALA A 299 12.66 -8.65 11.88
CA ALA A 299 13.02 -8.59 13.31
C ALA A 299 14.14 -7.57 13.58
N SER A 300 15.10 -7.40 12.67
CA SER A 300 16.13 -6.36 12.75
C SER A 300 15.55 -4.94 12.72
N MET A 301 14.49 -4.68 11.94
CA MET A 301 13.78 -3.39 11.97
C MET A 301 13.19 -3.09 13.35
N CYS A 302 12.74 -4.12 14.06
CA CYS A 302 12.13 -4.00 15.38
C CYS A 302 13.14 -3.77 16.53
N MET A 303 14.43 -3.90 16.27
CA MET A 303 15.47 -3.70 17.30
C MET A 303 15.49 -2.25 17.78
N PRO A 304 15.45 -2.01 19.12
CA PRO A 304 15.60 -0.68 19.67
C PRO A 304 16.98 -0.08 19.30
N ARG A 305 16.97 1.18 18.92
CA ARG A 305 18.19 1.95 18.62
C ARG A 305 18.53 2.89 19.79
N ARG A 306 19.73 3.47 19.82
CA ARG A 306 20.10 4.49 20.81
C ARG A 306 19.14 5.68 20.83
N THR A 307 18.46 5.96 19.71
CA THR A 307 17.46 7.03 19.55
C THR A 307 16.03 6.55 19.86
N GLY A 308 15.86 5.38 20.46
CA GLY A 308 14.57 4.75 20.75
C GLY A 308 14.12 3.74 19.70
N ALA A 309 13.02 3.06 19.99
CA ALA A 309 12.39 2.13 19.05
C ALA A 309 11.83 2.88 17.84
N LYS A 310 12.10 2.38 16.65
CA LYS A 310 11.61 2.95 15.38
C LYS A 310 10.25 2.38 15.02
N VAL A 311 10.08 1.08 15.24
CA VAL A 311 8.81 0.38 15.02
C VAL A 311 7.98 0.47 16.29
N ARG A 312 6.74 0.97 16.16
CA ARG A 312 5.77 1.16 17.26
C ARG A 312 4.90 -0.06 17.47
N SER A 313 4.58 -0.76 16.39
CA SER A 313 3.72 -1.94 16.41
C SER A 313 3.95 -2.80 15.19
N VAL A 314 3.65 -4.08 15.31
CA VAL A 314 3.52 -5.00 14.21
C VAL A 314 2.08 -5.48 14.13
N ILE A 315 1.47 -5.36 12.98
CA ILE A 315 0.15 -5.91 12.67
C ILE A 315 0.36 -7.09 11.72
N THR A 316 -0.02 -8.28 12.13
CA THR A 316 0.13 -9.47 11.30
C THR A 316 -1.20 -10.11 10.96
N TYR A 317 -1.34 -10.51 9.71
CA TYR A 317 -2.45 -11.31 9.17
C TYR A 317 -2.12 -12.82 9.21
N ASN A 318 -0.88 -13.14 9.60
CA ASN A 318 -0.41 -14.52 9.71
C ASN A 318 -0.92 -15.16 11.01
N PHE A 319 -1.15 -16.46 10.94
CA PHE A 319 -1.60 -17.25 12.09
C PHE A 319 -0.43 -17.79 12.93
N ASP A 320 0.75 -17.95 12.32
CA ASP A 320 1.92 -18.58 12.94
C ASP A 320 2.67 -17.64 13.89
N ASP A 321 3.62 -18.22 14.67
CA ASP A 321 4.45 -17.53 15.65
C ASP A 321 5.93 -17.39 15.21
N LEU A 322 6.20 -17.41 13.89
CA LEU A 322 7.58 -17.41 13.38
C LEU A 322 8.32 -16.11 13.67
N LEU A 323 7.62 -14.98 13.55
CA LEU A 323 8.22 -13.68 13.88
C LEU A 323 8.53 -13.56 15.36
N GLU A 324 7.63 -13.97 16.23
CA GLU A 324 7.78 -13.92 17.68
C GLU A 324 8.99 -14.74 18.14
N ARG A 325 9.19 -15.90 17.54
CA ARG A 325 10.40 -16.73 17.78
C ARG A 325 11.67 -15.98 17.43
N GLN A 326 11.67 -15.26 16.32
CA GLN A 326 12.82 -14.48 15.89
C GLN A 326 13.03 -13.24 16.76
N LEU A 327 11.95 -12.57 17.19
CA LEU A 327 12.02 -11.45 18.15
C LEU A 327 12.59 -11.93 19.48
N LEU A 328 12.15 -13.08 19.97
CA LEU A 328 12.69 -13.70 21.20
C LEU A 328 14.17 -14.05 21.04
N ALA A 329 14.56 -14.65 19.91
CA ALA A 329 15.96 -14.99 19.62
C ALA A 329 16.87 -13.74 19.58
N ASN A 330 16.33 -12.60 19.19
CA ASN A 330 17.02 -11.31 19.19
C ASN A 330 16.92 -10.55 20.53
N ASN A 331 16.33 -11.16 21.57
CA ASN A 331 16.06 -10.54 22.89
C ASN A 331 15.23 -9.24 22.78
N ILE A 332 14.29 -9.18 21.85
CA ILE A 332 13.36 -8.06 21.73
C ILE A 332 12.13 -8.35 22.58
N LEU A 333 11.88 -7.49 23.58
CA LEU A 333 10.69 -7.57 24.40
C LEU A 333 9.46 -7.30 23.51
N HIS A 334 8.52 -8.23 23.51
CA HIS A 334 7.33 -8.13 22.69
C HIS A 334 6.14 -8.80 23.38
N ARG A 335 4.92 -8.37 23.01
CA ARG A 335 3.66 -8.94 23.46
C ARG A 335 2.80 -9.34 22.29
N CYS A 336 2.41 -10.63 22.23
CA CYS A 336 1.43 -11.11 21.25
C CYS A 336 0.04 -10.69 21.70
N VAL A 337 -0.65 -9.89 20.87
CA VAL A 337 -2.02 -9.43 21.12
C VAL A 337 -2.94 -10.09 20.10
N TYR A 338 -3.79 -11.02 20.56
CA TYR A 338 -4.72 -11.80 19.75
C TYR A 338 -6.15 -11.85 20.31
N ILE A 339 -6.36 -11.18 21.44
CA ILE A 339 -7.67 -11.00 22.07
C ILE A 339 -7.86 -9.54 22.50
N GLU A 340 -9.11 -9.10 22.62
CA GLU A 340 -9.45 -7.69 22.91
C GLU A 340 -8.88 -7.17 24.24
N ASN A 341 -8.85 -8.00 25.25
CA ASN A 341 -8.45 -7.59 26.60
C ASN A 341 -6.96 -7.79 26.91
N GLU A 342 -6.15 -8.11 25.89
CA GLU A 342 -4.71 -8.22 26.06
C GLU A 342 -4.08 -6.83 26.20
N THR A 343 -3.23 -6.67 27.19
CA THR A 343 -2.48 -5.44 27.46
C THR A 343 -0.98 -5.71 27.33
N TYR A 344 -0.20 -4.68 27.10
CA TYR A 344 1.26 -4.76 26.98
C TYR A 344 1.92 -3.61 27.74
N ASP A 345 3.14 -3.84 28.23
CA ASP A 345 3.95 -2.79 28.83
C ASP A 345 4.48 -1.82 27.77
N PRO A 346 4.70 -0.52 28.09
CA PRO A 346 5.28 0.45 27.15
C PRO A 346 6.64 0.05 26.57
N ASP A 347 7.38 -0.81 27.27
CA ASP A 347 8.68 -1.31 26.83
C ASP A 347 8.58 -2.55 25.91
N GLU A 348 7.39 -3.13 25.78
CA GLU A 348 7.12 -4.26 24.89
C GLU A 348 6.69 -3.78 23.51
N LEU A 349 7.16 -4.46 22.46
CA LEU A 349 6.65 -4.28 21.11
C LEU A 349 5.35 -5.07 20.95
N PRO A 350 4.19 -4.42 20.74
CA PRO A 350 2.96 -5.14 20.48
C PRO A 350 2.97 -5.77 19.07
N VAL A 351 2.66 -7.07 19.03
CA VAL A 351 2.45 -7.83 17.78
C VAL A 351 0.97 -8.25 17.76
N TYR A 352 0.20 -7.58 16.91
CA TYR A 352 -1.25 -7.76 16.81
C TYR A 352 -1.60 -8.80 15.75
N HIS A 353 -2.15 -9.95 16.17
CA HIS A 353 -2.67 -11.00 15.29
C HIS A 353 -4.13 -10.72 14.94
N VAL A 354 -4.33 -9.86 13.94
CA VAL A 354 -5.67 -9.34 13.60
C VAL A 354 -6.59 -10.36 12.92
N HIS A 355 -6.04 -11.46 12.41
CA HIS A 355 -6.78 -12.58 11.83
C HIS A 355 -6.83 -13.81 12.73
N GLY A 356 -6.23 -13.73 13.93
CA GLY A 356 -6.14 -14.82 14.88
C GLY A 356 -4.75 -15.42 14.98
N PHE A 357 -4.54 -16.28 15.99
CA PHE A 357 -3.24 -16.77 16.36
C PHE A 357 -3.24 -18.29 16.58
N LEU A 358 -2.37 -19.00 15.88
CA LEU A 358 -2.20 -20.45 15.89
C LEU A 358 -0.72 -20.82 16.09
N PRO A 359 -0.16 -20.59 17.28
CA PRO A 359 1.25 -20.92 17.55
C PRO A 359 1.47 -22.42 17.52
N GLU A 360 2.68 -22.86 17.11
CA GLU A 360 3.03 -24.29 17.09
C GLU A 360 2.98 -24.90 18.49
N ASP A 361 3.57 -24.23 19.48
CA ASP A 361 3.52 -24.61 20.88
C ASP A 361 2.46 -23.82 21.64
N ARG A 362 1.25 -24.35 21.63
CA ARG A 362 0.10 -23.73 22.30
C ARG A 362 0.27 -23.53 23.82
N LYS A 363 1.19 -24.26 24.47
CA LYS A 363 1.40 -24.19 25.92
C LYS A 363 2.09 -22.90 26.37
N LYS A 364 2.72 -22.19 25.42
CA LYS A 364 3.43 -20.94 25.70
C LYS A 364 2.49 -19.72 25.76
N TYR A 365 1.23 -19.90 25.40
CA TYR A 365 0.28 -18.80 25.25
C TYR A 365 -1.04 -19.12 25.95
N ASP A 366 -1.57 -18.13 26.67
CA ASP A 366 -2.80 -18.25 27.44
C ASP A 366 -4.02 -17.85 26.59
N SER A 367 -5.20 -18.38 26.98
CA SER A 367 -6.49 -17.95 26.41
C SER A 367 -6.63 -18.00 24.88
N LEU A 368 -5.86 -18.85 24.18
CA LEU A 368 -5.90 -19.02 22.72
C LEU A 368 -7.29 -19.36 22.16
N ASP A 369 -8.14 -19.98 22.98
CA ASP A 369 -9.52 -20.33 22.58
C ASP A 369 -10.42 -19.09 22.42
N ASN A 370 -10.01 -17.95 22.95
CA ASN A 370 -10.70 -16.66 22.82
C ASN A 370 -10.24 -15.87 21.59
N SER A 371 -9.20 -16.33 20.88
CA SER A 371 -8.73 -15.70 19.66
C SER A 371 -9.77 -15.84 18.55
N THR A 372 -10.14 -14.72 17.94
CA THR A 372 -11.07 -14.72 16.80
C THR A 372 -10.32 -15.12 15.54
N LEU A 373 -10.56 -16.34 15.02
CA LEU A 373 -9.99 -16.75 13.75
C LEU A 373 -10.79 -16.18 12.58
N VAL A 374 -10.14 -15.36 11.77
CA VAL A 374 -10.65 -14.85 10.50
C VAL A 374 -10.26 -15.83 9.41
N PHE A 375 -10.90 -17.01 9.45
CA PHE A 375 -10.60 -18.12 8.58
C PHE A 375 -11.66 -18.34 7.51
N SER A 376 -12.90 -17.92 7.76
CA SER A 376 -14.05 -18.09 6.87
C SER A 376 -14.81 -16.77 6.67
N GLU A 377 -15.75 -16.79 5.73
CA GLU A 377 -16.68 -15.68 5.50
C GLU A 377 -17.31 -15.13 6.79
N GLU A 378 -17.69 -16.03 7.72
CA GLU A 378 -18.29 -15.63 9.00
C GLU A 378 -17.32 -14.85 9.89
N GLY A 379 -16.02 -15.19 9.85
CA GLY A 379 -14.97 -14.42 10.53
C GLY A 379 -14.88 -13.01 9.98
N TYR A 380 -14.90 -12.86 8.66
CA TYR A 380 -14.94 -11.54 8.00
C TYR A 380 -16.23 -10.78 8.32
N HIS A 381 -17.41 -11.44 8.27
CA HIS A 381 -18.68 -10.81 8.60
C HIS A 381 -18.68 -10.25 10.03
N LYS A 382 -18.08 -10.95 10.98
CA LYS A 382 -17.96 -10.48 12.37
C LYS A 382 -17.14 -9.18 12.45
N ILE A 383 -16.02 -9.11 11.74
CA ILE A 383 -15.17 -7.91 11.71
C ILE A 383 -15.85 -6.77 10.93
N TYR A 384 -16.58 -7.06 9.85
CA TYR A 384 -17.29 -6.03 9.08
C TYR A 384 -18.50 -5.46 9.79
N SER A 385 -19.26 -6.30 10.52
CA SER A 385 -20.47 -5.86 11.21
C SER A 385 -20.17 -5.04 12.46
N ASP A 386 -19.01 -5.22 13.06
CA ASP A 386 -18.56 -4.46 14.20
C ASP A 386 -17.48 -3.43 13.81
N ALA A 387 -17.90 -2.18 13.61
CA ALA A 387 -16.99 -1.08 13.30
C ALA A 387 -15.96 -0.82 14.39
N TYR A 388 -16.27 -1.19 15.64
CA TYR A 388 -15.42 -1.00 16.80
C TYR A 388 -14.67 -2.27 17.22
N HIS A 389 -14.69 -3.31 16.40
CA HIS A 389 -13.90 -4.50 16.66
C HIS A 389 -12.43 -4.12 16.89
N TRP A 390 -11.85 -4.64 17.97
CA TRP A 390 -10.50 -4.26 18.41
C TRP A 390 -9.45 -4.34 17.28
N SER A 391 -9.54 -5.37 16.43
CA SER A 391 -8.61 -5.53 15.31
C SER A 391 -8.73 -4.42 14.26
N ASN A 392 -9.93 -3.86 14.02
CA ASN A 392 -10.12 -2.69 13.16
C ASN A 392 -9.53 -1.44 13.80
N LEU A 393 -9.74 -1.26 15.10
CA LEU A 393 -9.28 -0.07 15.83
C LEU A 393 -7.76 0.01 15.86
N VAL A 394 -7.05 -1.09 16.15
CA VAL A 394 -5.58 -1.10 16.17
C VAL A 394 -4.98 -0.85 14.79
N GLN A 395 -5.59 -1.39 13.74
CA GLN A 395 -5.17 -1.15 12.36
C GLN A 395 -5.39 0.32 11.96
N LEU A 396 -6.59 0.86 12.19
CA LEU A 396 -6.91 2.26 11.89
C LEU A 396 -6.01 3.23 12.65
N ASN A 397 -5.76 2.96 13.94
CA ASN A 397 -4.86 3.78 14.74
C ASN A 397 -3.43 3.76 14.16
N SER A 398 -2.92 2.59 13.82
CA SER A 398 -1.60 2.46 13.21
C SER A 398 -1.49 3.16 11.87
N LEU A 399 -2.50 3.00 10.98
CA LEU A 399 -2.56 3.67 9.68
C LEU A 399 -2.68 5.21 9.82
N ARG A 400 -3.40 5.68 10.83
CA ARG A 400 -3.58 7.11 11.07
C ARG A 400 -2.34 7.78 11.64
N GLU A 401 -1.68 7.17 12.62
CA GLU A 401 -0.61 7.80 13.38
C GLU A 401 0.79 7.53 12.81
N ASN A 402 1.00 6.35 12.21
CA ASN A 402 2.31 5.92 11.76
C ASN A 402 2.45 5.90 10.23
N ASN A 403 3.68 5.94 9.75
CA ASN A 403 4.01 5.46 8.42
C ASN A 403 4.05 3.94 8.47
N CYS A 404 3.36 3.27 7.55
CA CYS A 404 3.25 1.82 7.58
C CYS A 404 3.95 1.18 6.38
N LEU A 405 4.64 0.07 6.62
CA LEU A 405 5.23 -0.77 5.57
C LEU A 405 4.50 -2.12 5.53
N MET A 406 3.89 -2.42 4.39
CA MET A 406 3.22 -3.67 4.10
C MET A 406 4.21 -4.63 3.46
N VAL A 407 4.42 -5.80 4.09
CA VAL A 407 5.36 -6.84 3.63
C VAL A 407 4.65 -8.18 3.51
N GLY A 408 4.74 -8.81 2.35
CA GLY A 408 4.13 -10.12 2.12
C GLY A 408 2.60 -10.11 2.04
N LEU A 409 1.99 -8.94 1.83
CA LEU A 409 0.56 -8.77 1.62
C LEU A 409 0.25 -8.65 0.13
N SER A 410 -0.81 -9.31 -0.32
CA SER A 410 -1.29 -9.19 -1.71
C SER A 410 -1.99 -7.86 -1.99
N MET A 411 -2.34 -7.10 -0.96
CA MET A 411 -3.15 -5.87 -1.03
C MET A 411 -4.57 -6.09 -1.59
N THR A 412 -5.04 -7.35 -1.58
CA THR A 412 -6.38 -7.73 -2.03
C THR A 412 -7.38 -7.92 -0.90
N ASP A 413 -6.91 -7.99 0.36
CA ASP A 413 -7.79 -8.14 1.52
C ASP A 413 -8.80 -6.99 1.59
N PRO A 414 -10.12 -7.28 1.53
CA PRO A 414 -11.15 -6.24 1.45
C PRO A 414 -11.21 -5.37 2.70
N ASN A 415 -10.92 -5.95 3.89
CA ASN A 415 -10.94 -5.19 5.12
C ASN A 415 -9.76 -4.22 5.21
N LEU A 416 -8.55 -4.67 4.88
CA LEU A 416 -7.38 -3.80 4.81
C LEU A 416 -7.62 -2.63 3.83
N ARG A 417 -8.14 -2.92 2.64
CA ARG A 417 -8.45 -1.88 1.63
C ARG A 417 -9.47 -0.86 2.15
N ARG A 418 -10.51 -1.32 2.84
CA ARG A 418 -11.50 -0.45 3.51
C ARG A 418 -10.84 0.44 4.58
N LEU A 419 -9.95 -0.13 5.41
CA LEU A 419 -9.29 0.61 6.47
C LEU A 419 -8.28 1.64 5.90
N LEU A 420 -7.58 1.28 4.82
CA LEU A 420 -6.73 2.21 4.08
C LEU A 420 -7.53 3.38 3.50
N ASP A 421 -8.66 3.12 2.84
CA ASP A 421 -9.55 4.16 2.32
C ASP A 421 -10.03 5.11 3.43
N ILE A 422 -10.47 4.56 4.57
CA ILE A 422 -10.90 5.36 5.72
C ILE A 422 -9.75 6.22 6.27
N SER A 423 -8.57 5.63 6.46
CA SER A 423 -7.40 6.33 7.01
C SER A 423 -6.86 7.40 6.06
N ALA A 424 -6.98 7.16 4.75
CA ALA A 424 -6.49 8.06 3.72
C ALA A 424 -7.29 9.36 3.61
N ARG A 425 -8.54 9.41 4.07
CA ARG A 425 -9.44 10.58 3.88
C ARG A 425 -8.90 11.91 4.40
N ASN A 426 -7.96 11.89 5.32
CA ASN A 426 -7.38 13.09 5.93
C ASN A 426 -5.94 13.38 5.50
N ILE A 427 -5.39 12.63 4.54
CA ILE A 427 -4.06 12.85 3.98
C ILE A 427 -4.18 13.24 2.50
N GLU A 428 -3.30 14.10 2.01
CA GLU A 428 -3.32 14.52 0.60
C GLU A 428 -2.44 13.62 -0.28
N ARG A 429 -1.34 13.09 0.27
CA ARG A 429 -0.38 12.24 -0.47
C ARG A 429 -0.17 10.91 0.23
N SER A 430 0.33 9.94 -0.50
CA SER A 430 0.67 8.62 0.03
C SER A 430 1.61 8.73 1.23
N LYS A 431 1.26 8.03 2.30
CA LYS A 431 1.98 8.00 3.58
C LYS A 431 2.57 6.62 3.86
N HIS A 432 1.97 5.57 3.29
CA HIS A 432 2.33 4.18 3.52
C HIS A 432 3.08 3.60 2.35
N PHE A 433 3.74 2.48 2.58
CA PHE A 433 4.53 1.76 1.57
C PHE A 433 4.11 0.30 1.53
N SER A 434 4.14 -0.30 0.34
CA SER A 434 3.89 -1.74 0.17
C SER A 434 4.87 -2.35 -0.80
N PHE A 435 5.51 -3.45 -0.42
CA PHE A 435 6.23 -4.28 -1.35
C PHE A 435 5.26 -5.01 -2.26
N MET A 436 5.42 -4.84 -3.58
CA MET A 436 4.63 -5.56 -4.58
C MET A 436 5.55 -6.16 -5.65
N LYS A 437 5.20 -7.36 -6.09
CA LYS A 437 5.97 -8.06 -7.11
C LYS A 437 5.76 -7.43 -8.48
N ARG A 438 6.86 -6.99 -9.12
CA ARG A 438 6.84 -6.55 -10.49
C ARG A 438 6.84 -7.75 -11.41
N LEU A 439 5.86 -7.80 -12.29
CA LEU A 439 5.74 -8.87 -13.27
C LEU A 439 6.73 -8.63 -14.42
N THR A 440 7.50 -9.65 -14.79
CA THR A 440 8.50 -9.55 -15.86
C THR A 440 8.00 -10.21 -17.13
N LEU A 441 8.46 -9.70 -18.28
CA LEU A 441 8.14 -10.29 -19.58
C LEU A 441 8.54 -11.76 -19.64
N ASP A 442 9.70 -12.11 -19.09
CA ASP A 442 10.21 -13.48 -19.07
C ASP A 442 9.27 -14.45 -18.35
N TYR A 443 8.58 -13.99 -17.30
CA TYR A 443 7.62 -14.83 -16.59
C TYR A 443 6.40 -15.18 -17.43
N PHE A 444 5.95 -14.25 -18.29
CA PHE A 444 4.75 -14.42 -19.11
C PHE A 444 5.04 -14.95 -20.51
N ALA A 445 6.20 -14.62 -21.06
CA ALA A 445 6.54 -14.96 -22.44
C ALA A 445 7.00 -16.42 -22.60
N TYR A 446 7.53 -17.04 -21.52
CA TYR A 446 8.13 -18.36 -21.61
C TYR A 446 7.51 -19.34 -20.60
N ASP A 447 7.18 -20.55 -21.07
CA ASP A 447 6.69 -21.62 -20.21
C ASP A 447 7.87 -22.29 -19.48
N LYS A 448 7.95 -22.12 -18.17
CA LYS A 448 9.00 -22.72 -17.32
C LYS A 448 8.98 -24.26 -17.36
N ASN A 449 7.85 -24.87 -17.72
CA ASN A 449 7.67 -26.32 -17.76
C ASN A 449 8.06 -26.94 -19.12
N LYS A 450 8.27 -26.10 -20.15
CA LYS A 450 8.71 -26.56 -21.45
C LYS A 450 10.22 -26.38 -21.62
N LYS A 451 10.90 -27.42 -22.09
CA LYS A 451 12.34 -27.37 -22.44
C LYS A 451 12.64 -26.48 -23.67
N SER A 452 11.62 -26.05 -24.39
CA SER A 452 11.71 -25.13 -25.55
C SER A 452 11.83 -23.70 -25.05
N LYS A 453 12.80 -22.96 -25.61
CA LYS A 453 12.95 -21.52 -25.38
C LYS A 453 12.01 -20.67 -26.22
N ASP A 454 11.03 -21.29 -26.89
CA ASP A 454 10.09 -20.55 -27.73
C ASP A 454 9.11 -19.76 -26.87
N ALA A 455 8.89 -18.52 -27.22
CA ALA A 455 7.92 -17.68 -26.53
C ALA A 455 6.49 -18.23 -26.76
N ILE A 456 5.69 -18.20 -25.71
CA ILE A 456 4.26 -18.54 -25.77
C ILE A 456 3.46 -17.39 -26.38
N ILE A 457 4.02 -16.17 -26.28
CA ILE A 457 3.40 -14.94 -26.76
C ILE A 457 4.13 -14.48 -28.02
N ASP A 458 3.38 -14.34 -29.13
CA ASP A 458 3.94 -13.94 -30.43
C ASP A 458 4.39 -12.46 -30.46
N ASN A 459 3.65 -11.57 -29.77
CA ASN A 459 3.94 -10.14 -29.74
C ASN A 459 4.54 -9.71 -28.40
N LEU A 460 5.86 -9.83 -28.27
CA LEU A 460 6.60 -9.47 -27.07
C LEU A 460 6.52 -7.97 -26.73
N ASP A 461 6.60 -7.10 -27.75
CA ASP A 461 6.49 -5.65 -27.55
C ASP A 461 5.10 -5.25 -27.02
N GLY A 462 4.06 -5.90 -27.53
CA GLY A 462 2.69 -5.73 -27.04
C GLY A 462 2.53 -6.20 -25.61
N ALA A 463 3.13 -7.33 -25.27
CA ALA A 463 3.11 -7.88 -23.91
C ALA A 463 3.86 -6.97 -22.93
N GLU A 464 5.00 -6.42 -23.30
CA GLU A 464 5.75 -5.48 -22.47
C GLU A 464 4.96 -4.20 -22.21
N LYS A 465 4.35 -3.60 -23.25
CA LYS A 465 3.46 -2.45 -23.10
C LYS A 465 2.26 -2.75 -22.21
N TYR A 466 1.70 -3.96 -22.30
CA TYR A 466 0.61 -4.40 -21.43
C TYR A 466 1.05 -4.46 -19.97
N LEU A 467 2.22 -5.05 -19.70
CA LEU A 467 2.78 -5.13 -18.33
C LEU A 467 3.09 -3.74 -17.76
N GLN A 468 3.64 -2.85 -18.56
CA GLN A 468 3.88 -1.45 -18.15
C GLN A 468 2.58 -0.77 -17.74
N ARG A 469 1.52 -0.89 -18.56
CA ARG A 469 0.19 -0.35 -18.21
C ARG A 469 -0.38 -0.97 -16.95
N HIS A 470 -0.23 -2.28 -16.78
CA HIS A 470 -0.66 -2.99 -15.58
C HIS A 470 0.05 -2.47 -14.32
N HIS A 471 1.37 -2.26 -14.38
CA HIS A 471 2.13 -1.70 -13.26
C HIS A 471 1.68 -0.26 -12.94
N THR A 472 1.57 0.59 -13.95
CA THR A 472 1.09 1.97 -13.80
C THR A 472 -0.32 2.02 -13.18
N LEU A 473 -1.23 1.16 -13.64
CA LEU A 473 -2.59 1.09 -13.08
C LEU A 473 -2.55 0.71 -11.59
N ASN A 474 -1.72 -0.27 -11.21
CA ASN A 474 -1.58 -0.65 -9.80
C ASN A 474 -1.02 0.50 -8.95
N GLU A 475 -0.01 1.23 -9.46
CA GLU A 475 0.53 2.40 -8.78
C GLU A 475 -0.53 3.46 -8.53
N GLU A 476 -1.32 3.80 -9.56
CA GLU A 476 -2.38 4.80 -9.43
C GLU A 476 -3.49 4.38 -8.46
N LEU A 477 -3.90 3.11 -8.49
CA LEU A 477 -4.90 2.58 -7.55
C LEU A 477 -4.37 2.54 -6.11
N MET A 478 -3.10 2.22 -5.90
CA MET A 478 -2.51 2.22 -4.56
C MET A 478 -2.31 3.64 -4.02
N LYS A 479 -1.94 4.60 -4.87
CA LYS A 479 -1.86 6.02 -4.49
C LYS A 479 -3.20 6.55 -3.94
N GLU A 480 -4.34 6.13 -4.51
CA GLU A 480 -5.67 6.50 -4.00
C GLU A 480 -5.92 6.00 -2.57
N LEU A 481 -5.33 4.86 -2.21
CA LEU A 481 -5.37 4.30 -0.85
C LEU A 481 -4.29 4.88 0.07
N GLY A 482 -3.53 5.86 -0.38
CA GLY A 482 -2.43 6.46 0.38
C GLY A 482 -1.19 5.57 0.49
N VAL A 483 -1.00 4.64 -0.45
CA VAL A 483 0.11 3.68 -0.47
C VAL A 483 1.02 3.91 -1.68
N THR A 484 2.33 3.96 -1.44
CA THR A 484 3.37 3.96 -2.47
C THR A 484 3.90 2.54 -2.65
N ILE A 485 3.98 2.07 -3.89
CA ILE A 485 4.49 0.73 -4.18
C ILE A 485 6.01 0.75 -4.21
N VAL A 486 6.62 -0.21 -3.53
CA VAL A 486 8.05 -0.55 -3.63
C VAL A 486 8.15 -1.84 -4.44
N TRP A 487 8.48 -1.72 -5.72
CA TRP A 487 8.55 -2.86 -6.63
C TRP A 487 9.74 -3.76 -6.33
N TYR A 488 9.53 -5.08 -6.40
CA TYR A 488 10.58 -6.10 -6.39
C TYR A 488 10.34 -7.13 -7.51
N GLU A 489 11.39 -7.70 -8.07
CA GLU A 489 11.33 -8.79 -9.05
C GLU A 489 11.55 -10.14 -8.38
N ASN A 490 12.53 -10.22 -7.47
CA ASN A 490 12.87 -11.43 -6.73
C ASN A 490 12.57 -11.27 -5.25
N TYR A 491 12.19 -12.34 -4.59
CA TYR A 491 11.87 -12.31 -3.16
C TYR A 491 13.07 -11.86 -2.31
N ASP A 492 14.30 -12.14 -2.75
CA ASP A 492 15.52 -11.71 -2.07
C ASP A 492 15.78 -10.19 -2.13
N ASP A 493 15.13 -9.48 -3.07
CA ASP A 493 15.20 -8.02 -3.12
C ASP A 493 14.61 -7.37 -1.85
N ILE A 494 13.60 -8.01 -1.23
CA ILE A 494 12.90 -7.45 -0.07
C ILE A 494 13.83 -7.35 1.15
N PRO A 495 14.50 -8.44 1.61
CA PRO A 495 15.45 -8.32 2.71
C PRO A 495 16.60 -7.37 2.39
N ASP A 496 17.11 -7.31 1.14
CA ASP A 496 18.14 -6.36 0.74
C ASP A 496 17.70 -4.90 0.94
N ILE A 497 16.48 -4.57 0.54
CA ILE A 497 15.89 -3.23 0.71
C ILE A 497 15.68 -2.93 2.21
N ILE A 498 15.17 -3.89 2.98
CA ILE A 498 14.99 -3.72 4.43
C ILE A 498 16.32 -3.45 5.12
N GLU A 499 17.38 -4.17 4.74
CA GLU A 499 18.73 -3.95 5.27
C GLU A 499 19.24 -2.53 4.95
N LYS A 500 19.02 -2.01 3.72
CA LYS A 500 19.33 -0.61 3.35
C LYS A 500 18.60 0.41 4.21
N ILE A 501 17.31 0.18 4.49
CA ILE A 501 16.46 1.07 5.31
C ILE A 501 16.99 1.13 6.75
N THR A 502 17.46 0.00 7.27
CA THR A 502 17.95 -0.12 8.65
C THR A 502 19.39 0.34 8.85
N GLN A 503 20.18 0.46 7.78
CA GLN A 503 21.53 1.02 7.83
C GLN A 503 21.50 2.55 8.04
N TYR A 504 22.48 3.08 8.80
CA TYR A 504 22.66 4.51 9.02
C TYR A 504 23.28 5.21 7.82
#